data_18b5bcc3122a0b585328c842740aa40a
#
_entry.id   18b5bcc3122a0b585328c842740aa40a
#
_cell.length_a   1.000
_cell.length_b   1.000
_cell.length_c   1.000
_cell.angle_alpha   90.00
_cell.angle_beta   90.00
_cell.angle_gamma   90.00
#
_symmetry.space_group_name_H-M   'P 1'
#
loop_
_entity.id
_entity.type
_entity.pdbx_description
1 polymer ?
#
loop_
_entity_poly.entity_id
_entity_poly.type
_entity_poly.pdbx_seq_one_letter_code
_entity_poly.pdbx_strand_id
1 'polypeptide(L)'
;MPAALLFVIFVVLLVIAIPVSITLGIASVLPSIFDPSFTVGAKYLIRAMFGGLDSFPLLAVPMFVLSGIIMAKGGISKKLFDVFAFFLGNFTAGMPYAVIVTCLFYGAISGSAPATVAAVGSMTIPILSALGYDRTFSTAIVAVAGGLGVIIPPSIPFIMYGMASGASVSSLFLAGVIPGLMIGLLLMLYAIYHCRRYGEDREKIHAEIHLLHEKGLFRVLRESFFALLSPVIILGCIYSGIASPTEAAVISVFYALFVSLFLYRTMKFRDIPPIFVEAIRTFTPILFILAASTAFSRVLTLMQVPQAVSNFILEHFNSPVMILLVINLFLLIVGMVMDTTPAILILTPILLPIVTAINMDPVQFGVIMVVNLAIGFVTPPIGVNLFVASSLTDVPIMAIAKKAMPMIGLFLVALLLITFIPALSLGLL
;
A
#
# COMPACT_ATOMS: atom_id res chain seq x y z
N MET A 1 -10.58 16.85 -29.79
CA MET A 1 -9.93 17.54 -28.64
C MET A 1 -8.52 17.01 -28.47
N PRO A 2 -7.45 17.83 -28.31
CA PRO A 2 -6.10 17.34 -28.06
C PRO A 2 -6.00 16.64 -26.70
N ALA A 3 -5.30 15.50 -26.64
CA ALA A 3 -5.07 14.77 -25.39
C ALA A 3 -4.41 15.62 -24.29
N ALA A 4 -3.49 16.51 -24.69
CA ALA A 4 -2.85 17.44 -23.75
C ALA A 4 -3.85 18.34 -23.02
N LEU A 5 -4.89 18.86 -23.71
CA LEU A 5 -5.92 19.69 -23.10
C LEU A 5 -6.75 18.89 -22.06
N LEU A 6 -7.02 17.61 -22.34
CA LEU A 6 -7.71 16.73 -21.40
C LEU A 6 -6.93 16.58 -20.09
N PHE A 7 -5.61 16.34 -20.19
CA PHE A 7 -4.75 16.23 -19.00
C PHE A 7 -4.59 17.55 -18.25
N VAL A 8 -4.50 18.68 -18.96
CA VAL A 8 -4.46 20.01 -18.32
C VAL A 8 -5.75 20.24 -17.52
N ILE A 9 -6.92 19.98 -18.11
CA ILE A 9 -8.20 20.12 -17.40
C ILE A 9 -8.25 19.17 -16.21
N PHE A 10 -7.84 17.90 -16.39
CA PHE A 10 -7.78 16.93 -15.31
C PHE A 10 -6.93 17.42 -14.14
N VAL A 11 -5.73 17.92 -14.39
CA VAL A 11 -4.83 18.47 -13.36
C VAL A 11 -5.43 19.72 -12.70
N VAL A 12 -6.01 20.64 -13.48
CA VAL A 12 -6.67 21.84 -12.95
C VAL A 12 -7.79 21.47 -11.99
N LEU A 13 -8.64 20.51 -12.36
CA LEU A 13 -9.74 20.04 -11.50
C LEU A 13 -9.22 19.42 -10.19
N LEU A 14 -8.11 18.68 -10.24
CA LEU A 14 -7.46 18.16 -9.04
C LEU A 14 -6.88 19.28 -8.15
N VAL A 15 -6.24 20.29 -8.75
CA VAL A 15 -5.67 21.42 -8.00
C VAL A 15 -6.76 22.25 -7.30
N ILE A 16 -7.96 22.33 -7.88
CA ILE A 16 -9.14 22.99 -7.27
C ILE A 16 -9.78 22.09 -6.18
N ALA A 17 -9.14 20.95 -5.87
CA ALA A 17 -9.60 19.97 -4.85
C ALA A 17 -10.96 19.30 -5.17
N ILE A 18 -11.30 19.15 -6.46
CA ILE A 18 -12.44 18.30 -6.85
C ILE A 18 -12.05 16.82 -6.62
N PRO A 19 -12.94 16.01 -6.01
CA PRO A 19 -12.66 14.59 -5.78
C PRO A 19 -12.24 13.86 -7.06
N VAL A 20 -11.21 13.01 -6.98
CA VAL A 20 -10.61 12.32 -8.13
C VAL A 20 -11.63 11.58 -8.98
N SER A 21 -12.60 10.89 -8.35
CA SER A 21 -13.67 10.17 -9.06
C SER A 21 -14.56 11.08 -9.90
N ILE A 22 -14.88 12.26 -9.39
CA ILE A 22 -15.70 13.27 -10.12
C ILE A 22 -14.85 13.86 -11.24
N THR A 23 -13.60 14.20 -10.98
CA THR A 23 -12.65 14.70 -11.98
C THR A 23 -12.51 13.72 -13.15
N LEU A 24 -12.37 12.42 -12.88
CA LEU A 24 -12.31 11.37 -13.90
C LEU A 24 -13.62 11.29 -14.70
N GLY A 25 -14.77 11.39 -14.03
CA GLY A 25 -16.08 11.40 -14.67
C GLY A 25 -16.23 12.59 -15.64
N ILE A 26 -15.89 13.78 -15.17
CA ILE A 26 -15.89 15.00 -15.99
C ILE A 26 -14.95 14.86 -17.19
N ALA A 27 -13.69 14.46 -16.93
CA ALA A 27 -12.69 14.28 -17.97
C ALA A 27 -13.10 13.24 -19.03
N SER A 28 -13.87 12.23 -18.65
CA SER A 28 -14.39 11.22 -19.58
C SER A 28 -15.46 11.74 -20.53
N VAL A 29 -16.20 12.78 -20.13
CA VAL A 29 -17.28 13.38 -20.96
C VAL A 29 -16.75 14.47 -21.88
N LEU A 30 -15.69 15.18 -21.48
CA LEU A 30 -15.17 16.36 -22.21
C LEU A 30 -14.87 16.12 -23.70
N PRO A 31 -14.23 14.99 -24.11
CA PRO A 31 -13.95 14.79 -25.54
C PRO A 31 -15.19 14.79 -26.41
N SER A 32 -16.32 14.25 -25.95
CA SER A 32 -17.57 14.24 -26.70
C SER A 32 -18.28 15.59 -26.75
N ILE A 33 -17.95 16.51 -25.82
CA ILE A 33 -18.48 17.89 -25.82
C ILE A 33 -17.72 18.76 -26.81
N PHE A 34 -16.39 18.63 -26.84
CA PHE A 34 -15.52 19.49 -27.67
C PHE A 34 -15.28 18.96 -29.07
N ASP A 35 -15.57 17.71 -29.35
CA ASP A 35 -15.36 17.07 -30.65
C ASP A 35 -16.60 16.25 -31.07
N PRO A 36 -17.43 16.80 -31.97
CA PRO A 36 -18.63 16.12 -32.45
C PRO A 36 -18.35 14.80 -33.17
N SER A 37 -17.12 14.60 -33.66
CA SER A 37 -16.71 13.33 -34.29
C SER A 37 -16.43 12.22 -33.27
N PHE A 38 -16.23 12.57 -32.00
CA PHE A 38 -15.99 11.65 -30.91
C PHE A 38 -17.33 11.18 -30.30
N THR A 39 -17.91 10.13 -30.87
CA THR A 39 -19.28 9.65 -30.56
C THR A 39 -19.38 8.81 -29.29
N VAL A 40 -18.69 9.16 -28.23
CA VAL A 40 -18.77 8.47 -26.92
C VAL A 40 -19.89 9.08 -26.08
N GLY A 41 -21.08 8.54 -26.20
CA GLY A 41 -22.23 9.02 -25.43
C GLY A 41 -22.21 8.56 -23.95
N ALA A 42 -23.00 9.24 -23.12
CA ALA A 42 -23.15 8.92 -21.69
C ALA A 42 -23.48 7.42 -21.43
N LYS A 43 -24.28 6.80 -22.31
CA LYS A 43 -24.59 5.37 -22.22
C LYS A 43 -23.35 4.46 -22.31
N TYR A 44 -22.39 4.81 -23.14
CA TYR A 44 -21.12 4.07 -23.25
C TYR A 44 -20.30 4.21 -21.99
N LEU A 45 -20.16 5.44 -21.46
CA LEU A 45 -19.41 5.72 -20.23
C LEU A 45 -20.00 4.98 -19.03
N ILE A 46 -21.33 5.04 -18.87
CA ILE A 46 -22.03 4.32 -17.79
C ILE A 46 -21.79 2.81 -17.91
N ARG A 47 -21.89 2.24 -19.11
CA ARG A 47 -21.60 0.82 -19.33
C ARG A 47 -20.15 0.47 -19.00
N ALA A 48 -19.19 1.33 -19.35
CA ALA A 48 -17.79 1.13 -19.01
C ALA A 48 -17.57 1.18 -17.49
N MET A 49 -18.25 2.11 -16.78
CA MET A 49 -18.22 2.19 -15.32
C MET A 49 -18.74 0.89 -14.66
N PHE A 50 -19.89 0.41 -15.07
CA PHE A 50 -20.44 -0.85 -14.55
C PHE A 50 -19.57 -2.06 -14.91
N GLY A 51 -19.08 -2.13 -16.15
CA GLY A 51 -18.18 -3.21 -16.57
C GLY A 51 -16.85 -3.25 -15.80
N GLY A 52 -16.36 -2.10 -15.35
CA GLY A 52 -15.19 -2.03 -14.50
C GLY A 52 -15.42 -2.56 -13.08
N LEU A 53 -16.66 -2.54 -12.60
CA LEU A 53 -17.04 -3.08 -11.29
C LEU A 53 -17.40 -4.57 -11.34
N ASP A 54 -17.74 -5.10 -12.52
CA ASP A 54 -18.11 -6.51 -12.72
C ASP A 54 -16.84 -7.36 -12.90
N SER A 55 -16.09 -7.52 -11.81
CA SER A 55 -14.82 -8.26 -11.81
C SER A 55 -14.67 -9.07 -10.52
N PHE A 56 -14.44 -10.39 -10.67
CA PHE A 56 -14.28 -11.29 -9.53
C PHE A 56 -13.09 -10.92 -8.61
N PRO A 57 -11.91 -10.56 -9.14
CA PRO A 57 -10.81 -10.10 -8.29
C PRO A 57 -11.13 -8.86 -7.44
N LEU A 58 -12.04 -8.00 -7.89
CA LEU A 58 -12.45 -6.81 -7.15
C LEU A 58 -13.08 -7.13 -5.81
N LEU A 59 -13.77 -8.26 -5.69
CA LEU A 59 -14.39 -8.69 -4.43
C LEU A 59 -13.38 -8.93 -3.31
N ALA A 60 -12.11 -9.18 -3.64
CA ALA A 60 -11.05 -9.31 -2.66
C ALA A 60 -10.83 -8.00 -1.86
N VAL A 61 -11.02 -6.84 -2.49
CA VAL A 61 -10.75 -5.53 -1.86
C VAL A 61 -11.64 -5.27 -0.64
N PRO A 62 -12.98 -5.30 -0.75
CA PRO A 62 -13.86 -5.12 0.42
C PRO A 62 -13.60 -6.18 1.50
N MET A 63 -13.26 -7.42 1.12
CA MET A 63 -12.99 -8.48 2.08
C MET A 63 -11.68 -8.25 2.84
N PHE A 64 -10.58 -7.87 2.18
CA PHE A 64 -9.34 -7.53 2.87
C PHE A 64 -9.48 -6.27 3.74
N VAL A 65 -10.19 -5.23 3.28
CA VAL A 65 -10.50 -4.05 4.09
C VAL A 65 -11.26 -4.45 5.35
N LEU A 66 -12.31 -5.24 5.22
CA LEU A 66 -13.11 -5.73 6.34
C LEU A 66 -12.27 -6.57 7.32
N SER A 67 -11.50 -7.53 6.79
CA SER A 67 -10.58 -8.34 7.59
C SER A 67 -9.58 -7.50 8.36
N GLY A 68 -8.95 -6.52 7.71
CA GLY A 68 -8.01 -5.59 8.34
C GLY A 68 -8.63 -4.81 9.49
N ILE A 69 -9.85 -4.27 9.32
CA ILE A 69 -10.58 -3.53 10.38
C ILE A 69 -10.93 -4.44 11.56
N ILE A 70 -11.42 -5.67 11.28
CA ILE A 70 -11.72 -6.65 12.33
C ILE A 70 -10.45 -6.96 13.12
N MET A 71 -9.33 -7.20 12.47
CA MET A 71 -8.07 -7.53 13.11
C MET A 71 -7.47 -6.36 13.91
N ALA A 72 -7.63 -5.12 13.41
CA ALA A 72 -7.24 -3.92 14.14
C ALA A 72 -8.01 -3.80 15.47
N LYS A 73 -9.33 -3.86 15.40
CA LYS A 73 -10.21 -3.78 16.59
C LYS A 73 -10.11 -5.03 17.47
N GLY A 74 -9.78 -6.16 16.89
CA GLY A 74 -9.52 -7.42 17.59
C GLY A 74 -8.21 -7.46 18.38
N GLY A 75 -7.39 -6.39 18.33
CA GLY A 75 -6.14 -6.29 19.09
C GLY A 75 -5.01 -7.18 18.55
N ILE A 76 -5.13 -7.66 17.32
CA ILE A 76 -4.15 -8.55 16.69
C ILE A 76 -2.82 -7.82 16.49
N SER A 77 -2.82 -6.53 16.13
CA SER A 77 -1.60 -5.73 15.98
C SER A 77 -0.75 -5.70 17.25
N LYS A 78 -1.39 -5.58 18.43
CA LYS A 78 -0.66 -5.59 19.71
C LYS A 78 0.01 -6.94 19.98
N LYS A 79 -0.69 -8.03 19.71
CA LYS A 79 -0.13 -9.37 19.91
C LYS A 79 1.02 -9.68 18.97
N LEU A 80 0.98 -9.18 17.74
CA LEU A 80 2.11 -9.25 16.82
C LEU A 80 3.31 -8.47 17.37
N PHE A 81 3.08 -7.23 17.81
CA PHE A 81 4.15 -6.40 18.37
C PHE A 81 4.78 -7.03 19.62
N ASP A 82 3.97 -7.54 20.57
CA ASP A 82 4.46 -8.15 21.81
C ASP A 82 5.39 -9.34 21.51
N VAL A 83 5.09 -10.17 20.50
CA VAL A 83 5.98 -11.26 20.07
C VAL A 83 7.29 -10.73 19.52
N PHE A 84 7.23 -9.78 18.59
CA PHE A 84 8.45 -9.27 17.99
C PHE A 84 9.29 -8.47 18.99
N ALA A 85 8.66 -7.73 19.90
CA ALA A 85 9.36 -7.08 21.02
C ALA A 85 10.02 -8.10 21.95
N PHE A 86 9.37 -9.23 22.23
CA PHE A 86 9.94 -10.30 23.04
C PHE A 86 11.25 -10.84 22.46
N PHE A 87 11.31 -11.07 21.15
CA PHE A 87 12.50 -11.62 20.50
C PHE A 87 13.56 -10.56 20.15
N LEU A 88 13.12 -9.40 19.73
CA LEU A 88 14.00 -8.38 19.16
C LEU A 88 14.36 -7.27 20.13
N GLY A 89 13.57 -7.06 21.17
CA GLY A 89 13.67 -5.87 22.03
C GLY A 89 15.00 -5.68 22.73
N ASN A 90 15.72 -6.76 23.05
CA ASN A 90 17.03 -6.70 23.69
C ASN A 90 18.17 -6.24 22.74
N PHE A 91 17.97 -6.26 21.43
CA PHE A 91 18.98 -5.80 20.48
C PHE A 91 19.03 -4.27 20.43
N THR A 92 20.12 -3.73 19.88
CA THR A 92 20.19 -2.31 19.52
C THR A 92 19.15 -2.02 18.45
N ALA A 93 18.33 -0.99 18.63
CA ALA A 93 17.17 -0.69 17.82
C ALA A 93 16.08 -1.78 17.83
N GLY A 94 16.06 -2.63 18.86
CA GLY A 94 15.15 -3.78 18.93
C GLY A 94 13.68 -3.39 18.92
N MET A 95 13.30 -2.32 19.61
CA MET A 95 11.91 -1.84 19.61
C MET A 95 11.49 -1.24 18.24
N PRO A 96 12.29 -0.39 17.58
CA PRO A 96 12.07 -0.04 16.16
C PRO A 96 11.97 -1.24 15.22
N TYR A 97 12.78 -2.31 15.44
CA TYR A 97 12.65 -3.54 14.65
C TYR A 97 11.31 -4.22 14.85
N ALA A 98 10.87 -4.34 16.10
CA ALA A 98 9.56 -4.89 16.40
C ALA A 98 8.44 -4.12 15.68
N VAL A 99 8.55 -2.79 15.57
CA VAL A 99 7.61 -1.97 14.80
C VAL A 99 7.66 -2.31 13.31
N ILE A 100 8.85 -2.35 12.69
CA ILE A 100 9.00 -2.62 11.25
C ILE A 100 8.45 -4.01 10.91
N VAL A 101 8.80 -5.04 11.70
CA VAL A 101 8.31 -6.41 11.50
C VAL A 101 6.79 -6.48 11.73
N THR A 102 6.28 -5.76 12.73
CA THR A 102 4.83 -5.66 12.94
C THR A 102 4.13 -5.03 11.74
N CYS A 103 4.70 -3.97 11.13
CA CYS A 103 4.17 -3.37 9.90
C CYS A 103 4.19 -4.35 8.72
N LEU A 104 5.25 -5.16 8.56
CA LEU A 104 5.31 -6.22 7.54
C LEU A 104 4.19 -7.25 7.72
N PHE A 105 4.05 -7.80 8.92
CA PHE A 105 3.03 -8.81 9.21
C PHE A 105 1.61 -8.24 9.19
N TYR A 106 1.41 -7.04 9.73
CA TYR A 106 0.10 -6.40 9.69
C TYR A 106 -0.26 -5.96 8.27
N GLY A 107 0.72 -5.51 7.49
CA GLY A 107 0.57 -5.23 6.07
C GLY A 107 0.06 -6.45 5.30
N ALA A 108 0.63 -7.63 5.60
CA ALA A 108 0.19 -8.92 5.06
C ALA A 108 -1.23 -9.35 5.49
N ILE A 109 -1.93 -8.52 6.23
CA ILE A 109 -3.32 -8.73 6.65
C ILE A 109 -4.22 -7.65 6.05
N SER A 110 -3.79 -6.37 6.15
CA SER A 110 -4.60 -5.22 5.79
C SER A 110 -4.53 -4.83 4.31
N GLY A 111 -3.40 -5.13 3.65
CA GLY A 111 -3.15 -4.75 2.26
C GLY A 111 -3.14 -3.23 2.00
N SER A 112 -3.06 -2.40 3.05
CA SER A 112 -3.19 -0.95 2.99
C SER A 112 -2.15 -0.25 3.86
N ALA A 113 -1.43 0.72 3.30
CA ALA A 113 -0.42 1.48 4.02
C ALA A 113 -1.03 2.40 5.10
N PRO A 114 -2.05 3.22 4.82
CA PRO A 114 -2.67 4.05 5.85
C PRO A 114 -3.30 3.24 6.98
N ALA A 115 -3.92 2.10 6.68
CA ALA A 115 -4.49 1.22 7.69
C ALA A 115 -3.39 0.61 8.59
N THR A 116 -2.24 0.25 8.01
CA THR A 116 -1.09 -0.25 8.76
C THR A 116 -0.52 0.83 9.68
N VAL A 117 -0.35 2.08 9.19
CA VAL A 117 0.08 3.21 10.02
C VAL A 117 -0.89 3.45 11.17
N ALA A 118 -2.18 3.46 10.91
CA ALA A 118 -3.19 3.70 11.94
C ALA A 118 -3.19 2.59 13.01
N ALA A 119 -3.23 1.32 12.61
CA ALA A 119 -3.32 0.19 13.52
C ALA A 119 -2.04 -0.05 14.33
N VAL A 120 -0.88 -0.01 13.67
CA VAL A 120 0.41 -0.21 14.36
C VAL A 120 0.83 1.06 15.09
N GLY A 121 0.66 2.23 14.47
CA GLY A 121 1.09 3.51 15.01
C GLY A 121 0.36 3.92 16.29
N SER A 122 -0.96 3.75 16.33
CA SER A 122 -1.77 4.10 17.52
C SER A 122 -1.27 3.43 18.81
N MET A 123 -0.68 2.25 18.67
CA MET A 123 -0.17 1.45 19.77
C MET A 123 1.32 1.66 20.00
N THR A 124 2.13 1.60 18.93
CA THR A 124 3.59 1.54 19.07
C THR A 124 4.23 2.91 19.32
N ILE A 125 3.66 4.00 18.78
CA ILE A 125 4.23 5.35 18.99
C ILE A 125 4.20 5.75 20.47
N PRO A 126 3.09 5.57 21.23
CA PRO A 126 3.09 5.82 22.67
C PRO A 126 4.11 4.95 23.43
N ILE A 127 4.23 3.66 23.08
CA ILE A 127 5.20 2.75 23.71
C ILE A 127 6.64 3.22 23.46
N LEU A 128 7.01 3.51 22.20
CA LEU A 128 8.34 4.00 21.88
C LEU A 128 8.64 5.32 22.60
N SER A 129 7.68 6.23 22.69
CA SER A 129 7.84 7.50 23.38
C SER A 129 8.03 7.31 24.90
N ALA A 130 7.31 6.37 25.52
CA ALA A 130 7.49 6.02 26.94
C ALA A 130 8.86 5.40 27.22
N LEU A 131 9.41 4.65 26.26
CA LEU A 131 10.75 4.07 26.31
C LEU A 131 11.88 5.09 26.02
N GLY A 132 11.56 6.37 25.83
CA GLY A 132 12.55 7.44 25.66
C GLY A 132 12.98 7.71 24.22
N TYR A 133 12.36 7.05 23.21
CA TYR A 133 12.62 7.39 21.81
C TYR A 133 12.01 8.76 21.45
N ASP A 134 12.73 9.51 20.60
CA ASP A 134 12.20 10.76 20.05
C ASP A 134 10.84 10.52 19.38
N ARG A 135 9.83 11.29 19.80
CA ARG A 135 8.46 11.15 19.32
C ARG A 135 8.35 11.35 17.80
N THR A 136 9.14 12.29 17.26
CA THR A 136 9.19 12.54 15.82
C THR A 136 9.79 11.36 15.05
N PHE A 137 10.85 10.75 15.60
CA PHE A 137 11.44 9.54 15.03
C PHE A 137 10.48 8.36 15.09
N SER A 138 9.84 8.14 16.25
CA SER A 138 8.85 7.07 16.42
C SER A 138 7.68 7.21 15.45
N THR A 139 7.22 8.43 15.22
CA THR A 139 6.16 8.73 14.26
C THR A 139 6.64 8.51 12.82
N ALA A 140 7.85 8.96 12.49
CA ALA A 140 8.41 8.84 11.15
C ALA A 140 8.66 7.38 10.75
N ILE A 141 9.21 6.56 11.67
CA ILE A 141 9.49 5.14 11.36
C ILE A 141 8.19 4.36 11.13
N VAL A 142 7.15 4.64 11.90
CA VAL A 142 5.82 4.03 11.69
C VAL A 142 5.21 4.47 10.37
N ALA A 143 5.28 5.78 10.03
CA ALA A 143 4.76 6.30 8.77
C ALA A 143 5.42 5.62 7.57
N VAL A 144 6.76 5.47 7.59
CA VAL A 144 7.52 4.86 6.50
C VAL A 144 7.33 3.34 6.48
N ALA A 145 7.46 2.66 7.61
CA ALA A 145 7.28 1.21 7.69
C ALA A 145 5.84 0.79 7.34
N GLY A 146 4.85 1.64 7.61
CA GLY A 146 3.47 1.43 7.17
C GLY A 146 3.32 1.34 5.65
N GLY A 147 4.23 1.96 4.87
CA GLY A 147 4.28 1.82 3.42
C GLY A 147 4.49 0.37 2.95
N LEU A 148 5.10 -0.48 3.79
CA LEU A 148 5.23 -1.92 3.53
C LEU A 148 3.86 -2.62 3.42
N GLY A 149 2.81 -2.04 4.02
CA GLY A 149 1.47 -2.59 3.99
C GLY A 149 0.79 -2.63 2.61
N VAL A 150 1.34 -1.97 1.60
CA VAL A 150 0.87 -2.10 0.21
C VAL A 150 1.84 -2.90 -0.66
N ILE A 151 3.01 -3.27 -0.15
CA ILE A 151 4.05 -3.99 -0.88
C ILE A 151 4.02 -5.48 -0.51
N ILE A 152 3.92 -5.78 0.80
CA ILE A 152 3.78 -7.17 1.27
C ILE A 152 2.38 -7.68 0.95
N PRO A 153 2.25 -8.85 0.31
CA PRO A 153 0.95 -9.43 -0.01
C PRO A 153 0.19 -9.93 1.25
N PRO A 154 -1.15 -9.96 1.18
CA PRO A 154 -1.97 -9.44 0.08
C PRO A 154 -1.99 -7.91 0.03
N SER A 155 -2.06 -7.37 -1.17
CA SER A 155 -1.96 -5.93 -1.42
C SER A 155 -3.11 -5.45 -2.33
N ILE A 156 -3.85 -4.44 -1.86
CA ILE A 156 -4.94 -3.83 -2.65
C ILE A 156 -4.38 -3.21 -3.95
N PRO A 157 -3.27 -2.44 -3.93
CA PRO A 157 -2.65 -1.93 -5.16
C PRO A 157 -2.26 -3.01 -6.17
N PHE A 158 -1.76 -4.17 -5.75
CA PHE A 158 -1.48 -5.26 -6.67
C PHE A 158 -2.75 -5.86 -7.31
N ILE A 159 -3.85 -5.94 -6.56
CA ILE A 159 -5.15 -6.34 -7.13
C ILE A 159 -5.59 -5.34 -8.20
N MET A 160 -5.50 -4.03 -7.90
CA MET A 160 -5.85 -2.97 -8.86
C MET A 160 -4.97 -2.99 -10.10
N TYR A 161 -3.67 -3.19 -9.93
CA TYR A 161 -2.74 -3.33 -11.05
C TYR A 161 -3.04 -4.58 -11.89
N GLY A 162 -3.29 -5.72 -11.25
CA GLY A 162 -3.67 -6.96 -11.95
C GLY A 162 -4.93 -6.79 -12.79
N MET A 163 -5.93 -6.08 -12.25
CA MET A 163 -7.16 -5.75 -13.00
C MET A 163 -6.90 -4.81 -14.20
N ALA A 164 -6.01 -3.82 -14.04
CA ALA A 164 -5.71 -2.85 -15.09
C ALA A 164 -4.78 -3.39 -16.17
N SER A 165 -3.84 -4.27 -15.81
CA SER A 165 -2.82 -4.83 -16.70
C SER A 165 -3.17 -6.18 -17.31
N GLY A 166 -4.08 -6.94 -16.67
CA GLY A 166 -4.34 -8.35 -16.98
C GLY A 166 -3.31 -9.32 -16.38
N ALA A 167 -2.34 -8.83 -15.61
CA ALA A 167 -1.35 -9.67 -14.93
C ALA A 167 -1.98 -10.49 -13.78
N SER A 168 -1.46 -11.68 -13.54
CA SER A 168 -1.92 -12.56 -12.46
C SER A 168 -1.72 -11.89 -11.08
N VAL A 169 -2.79 -11.76 -10.31
CA VAL A 169 -2.74 -11.20 -8.96
C VAL A 169 -1.89 -12.09 -8.03
N SER A 170 -1.95 -13.40 -8.18
CA SER A 170 -1.11 -14.34 -7.40
C SER A 170 0.38 -14.15 -7.72
N SER A 171 0.73 -13.96 -9.00
CA SER A 171 2.11 -13.67 -9.41
C SER A 171 2.59 -12.33 -8.86
N LEU A 172 1.75 -11.29 -8.90
CA LEU A 172 2.06 -9.99 -8.30
C LEU A 172 2.28 -10.08 -6.79
N PHE A 173 1.49 -10.87 -6.10
CA PHE A 173 1.66 -11.12 -4.67
C PHE A 173 3.00 -11.79 -4.39
N LEU A 174 3.36 -12.82 -5.15
CA LEU A 174 4.64 -13.51 -4.98
C LEU A 174 5.82 -12.58 -5.27
N ALA A 175 5.72 -11.78 -6.34
CA ALA A 175 6.71 -10.79 -6.75
C ALA A 175 6.95 -9.66 -5.73
N GLY A 176 5.96 -9.34 -4.89
CA GLY A 176 6.07 -8.31 -3.85
C GLY A 176 6.83 -8.74 -2.59
N VAL A 177 7.04 -10.05 -2.37
CA VAL A 177 7.62 -10.57 -1.12
C VAL A 177 9.07 -10.12 -0.94
N ILE A 178 9.95 -10.40 -1.91
CA ILE A 178 11.37 -10.04 -1.82
C ILE A 178 11.55 -8.52 -1.71
N PRO A 179 10.91 -7.68 -2.55
CA PRO A 179 10.97 -6.23 -2.40
C PRO A 179 10.55 -5.73 -1.02
N GLY A 180 9.45 -6.22 -0.49
CA GLY A 180 8.97 -5.83 0.83
C GLY A 180 9.92 -6.20 1.96
N LEU A 181 10.47 -7.42 1.93
CA LEU A 181 11.47 -7.87 2.91
C LEU A 181 12.77 -7.07 2.80
N MET A 182 13.23 -6.79 1.58
CA MET A 182 14.42 -5.98 1.33
C MET A 182 14.27 -4.56 1.89
N ILE A 183 13.14 -3.91 1.63
CA ILE A 183 12.84 -2.58 2.16
C ILE A 183 12.77 -2.61 3.69
N GLY A 184 12.08 -3.61 4.26
CA GLY A 184 12.05 -3.81 5.71
C GLY A 184 13.44 -3.93 6.33
N LEU A 185 14.34 -4.71 5.69
CA LEU A 185 15.73 -4.85 6.13
C LEU A 185 16.51 -3.53 6.05
N LEU A 186 16.35 -2.76 4.97
CA LEU A 186 16.99 -1.44 4.83
C LEU A 186 16.50 -0.46 5.92
N LEU A 187 15.22 -0.48 6.26
CA LEU A 187 14.68 0.32 7.35
C LEU A 187 15.24 -0.12 8.71
N MET A 188 15.44 -1.42 8.93
CA MET A 188 16.09 -1.93 10.14
C MET A 188 17.56 -1.47 10.23
N LEU A 189 18.30 -1.50 9.12
CA LEU A 189 19.68 -0.98 9.08
C LEU A 189 19.74 0.51 9.43
N TYR A 190 18.79 1.30 8.93
CA TYR A 190 18.68 2.70 9.32
C TYR A 190 18.35 2.86 10.81
N ALA A 191 17.47 2.05 11.35
CA ALA A 191 17.13 2.09 12.77
C ALA A 191 18.36 1.82 13.67
N ILE A 192 19.24 0.85 13.30
CA ILE A 192 20.52 0.65 14.00
C ILE A 192 21.37 1.93 13.96
N TYR A 193 21.56 2.49 12.77
CA TYR A 193 22.35 3.70 12.61
C TYR A 193 21.81 4.84 13.49
N HIS A 194 20.48 5.03 13.47
CA HIS A 194 19.82 6.07 14.25
C HIS A 194 20.00 5.87 15.75
N CYS A 195 19.73 4.67 16.27
CA CYS A 195 19.82 4.36 17.69
C CYS A 195 21.27 4.40 18.21
N ARG A 196 22.24 3.99 17.39
CA ARG A 196 23.66 4.13 17.75
C ARG A 196 24.12 5.59 17.83
N ARG A 197 23.56 6.45 16.97
CA ARG A 197 23.95 7.88 16.91
C ARG A 197 23.29 8.72 17.98
N TYR A 198 22.05 8.46 18.32
CA TYR A 198 21.27 9.29 19.26
C TYR A 198 21.11 8.65 20.64
N GLY A 199 21.52 7.40 20.78
CA GLY A 199 21.36 6.63 22.01
C GLY A 199 19.97 6.02 22.19
N GLU A 200 19.87 5.12 23.17
CA GLU A 200 18.64 4.46 23.61
C GLU A 200 18.63 4.42 25.15
N ASP A 201 17.48 4.62 25.76
CA ASP A 201 17.30 4.44 27.20
C ASP A 201 17.20 2.94 27.52
N ARG A 202 18.38 2.31 27.64
CA ARG A 202 18.50 0.87 27.87
C ARG A 202 17.82 0.39 29.14
N GLU A 203 17.79 1.21 30.18
CA GLU A 203 17.16 0.82 31.44
C GLU A 203 15.65 0.66 31.28
N LYS A 204 14.99 1.64 30.64
CA LYS A 204 13.55 1.55 30.36
C LYS A 204 13.21 0.42 29.43
N ILE A 205 14.01 0.21 28.36
CA ILE A 205 13.81 -0.87 27.41
C ILE A 205 13.92 -2.23 28.12
N HIS A 206 14.98 -2.43 28.92
CA HIS A 206 15.17 -3.67 29.67
C HIS A 206 14.05 -3.91 30.68
N ALA A 207 13.56 -2.86 31.37
CA ALA A 207 12.46 -3.01 32.31
C ALA A 207 11.15 -3.49 31.61
N GLU A 208 10.81 -2.88 30.45
CA GLU A 208 9.62 -3.27 29.66
C GLU A 208 9.75 -4.70 29.13
N ILE A 209 10.92 -5.05 28.59
CA ILE A 209 11.18 -6.39 28.07
C ILE A 209 11.22 -7.43 29.19
N HIS A 210 11.72 -7.08 30.36
CA HIS A 210 11.68 -7.97 31.53
C HIS A 210 10.25 -8.33 31.90
N LEU A 211 9.34 -7.34 31.91
CA LEU A 211 7.90 -7.59 32.14
C LEU A 211 7.28 -8.52 31.07
N LEU A 212 7.73 -8.41 29.82
CA LEU A 212 7.32 -9.34 28.76
C LEU A 212 7.90 -10.74 28.96
N HIS A 213 9.17 -10.85 29.40
CA HIS A 213 9.84 -12.11 29.68
C HIS A 213 9.28 -12.81 30.92
N GLU A 214 8.84 -12.06 31.93
CA GLU A 214 8.14 -12.62 33.10
C GLU A 214 6.86 -13.36 32.76
N LYS A 215 6.16 -12.92 31.68
CA LYS A 215 5.00 -13.66 31.14
C LYS A 215 5.37 -15.05 30.61
N GLY A 216 6.65 -15.26 30.28
CA GLY A 216 7.18 -16.49 29.71
C GLY A 216 6.92 -16.65 28.21
N LEU A 217 7.89 -17.22 27.51
CA LEU A 217 7.86 -17.43 26.06
C LEU A 217 6.60 -18.17 25.59
N PHE A 218 6.27 -19.25 26.31
CA PHE A 218 5.13 -20.10 25.93
C PHE A 218 3.81 -19.35 26.01
N ARG A 219 3.64 -18.47 26.99
CA ARG A 219 2.43 -17.66 27.15
C ARG A 219 2.32 -16.60 26.04
N VAL A 220 3.41 -15.88 25.75
CA VAL A 220 3.45 -14.87 24.69
C VAL A 220 3.17 -15.50 23.32
N LEU A 221 3.81 -16.65 23.01
CA LEU A 221 3.57 -17.36 21.76
C LEU A 221 2.13 -17.89 21.69
N ARG A 222 1.59 -18.49 22.76
CA ARG A 222 0.21 -18.96 22.79
C ARG A 222 -0.81 -17.84 22.58
N GLU A 223 -0.58 -16.70 23.23
CA GLU A 223 -1.45 -15.53 23.10
C GLU A 223 -1.41 -14.90 21.70
N SER A 224 -0.29 -15.00 20.98
CA SER A 224 -0.09 -14.41 19.67
C SER A 224 -0.16 -15.40 18.51
N PHE A 225 -0.29 -16.70 18.81
CA PHE A 225 -0.26 -17.77 17.81
C PHE A 225 -1.25 -17.54 16.67
N PHE A 226 -2.49 -17.20 17.01
CA PHE A 226 -3.52 -16.95 16.00
C PHE A 226 -3.29 -15.66 15.23
N ALA A 227 -2.63 -14.66 15.83
CA ALA A 227 -2.25 -13.45 15.11
C ALA A 227 -1.16 -13.75 14.06
N LEU A 228 -0.13 -14.53 14.43
CA LEU A 228 0.94 -14.98 13.53
C LEU A 228 0.44 -15.91 12.42
N LEU A 229 -0.56 -16.73 12.73
CA LEU A 229 -1.12 -17.70 11.79
C LEU A 229 -1.94 -17.02 10.68
N SER A 230 -2.46 -15.82 10.91
CA SER A 230 -3.32 -15.12 9.94
C SER A 230 -2.66 -14.91 8.57
N PRO A 231 -1.48 -14.26 8.44
CA PRO A 231 -0.84 -14.11 7.13
C PRO A 231 -0.42 -15.47 6.54
N VAL A 232 -0.05 -16.44 7.40
CA VAL A 232 0.34 -17.79 6.95
C VAL A 232 -0.84 -18.51 6.29
N ILE A 233 -2.04 -18.42 6.86
CA ILE A 233 -3.25 -18.99 6.25
C ILE A 233 -3.55 -18.32 4.92
N ILE A 234 -3.57 -16.98 4.88
CA ILE A 234 -3.91 -16.22 3.68
C ILE A 234 -2.95 -16.55 2.55
N LEU A 235 -1.64 -16.37 2.78
CA LEU A 235 -0.62 -16.60 1.77
C LEU A 235 -0.46 -18.10 1.45
N GLY A 236 -0.58 -18.96 2.45
CA GLY A 236 -0.53 -20.40 2.26
C GLY A 236 -1.65 -20.91 1.35
N CYS A 237 -2.88 -20.45 1.52
CA CYS A 237 -4.00 -20.79 0.64
C CYS A 237 -3.78 -20.30 -0.80
N ILE A 238 -3.24 -19.07 -0.97
CA ILE A 238 -2.99 -18.50 -2.30
C ILE A 238 -1.84 -19.22 -3.02
N TYR A 239 -0.70 -19.40 -2.35
CA TYR A 239 0.50 -19.97 -2.99
C TYR A 239 0.43 -21.48 -3.18
N SER A 240 -0.37 -22.19 -2.38
CA SER A 240 -0.66 -23.61 -2.62
C SER A 240 -1.68 -23.85 -3.74
N GLY A 241 -2.32 -22.79 -4.25
CA GLY A 241 -3.38 -22.89 -5.26
C GLY A 241 -4.73 -23.42 -4.72
N ILE A 242 -4.86 -23.59 -3.39
CA ILE A 242 -6.11 -24.04 -2.75
C ILE A 242 -7.20 -22.99 -2.88
N ALA A 243 -6.84 -21.71 -2.80
CA ALA A 243 -7.78 -20.60 -2.91
C ALA A 243 -7.23 -19.50 -3.80
N SER A 244 -8.11 -18.89 -4.59
CA SER A 244 -7.83 -17.63 -5.28
C SER A 244 -7.63 -16.48 -4.28
N PRO A 245 -7.01 -15.35 -4.68
CA PRO A 245 -6.89 -14.18 -3.81
C PRO A 245 -8.23 -13.70 -3.23
N THR A 246 -9.32 -13.81 -3.98
CA THR A 246 -10.68 -13.44 -3.54
C THR A 246 -11.20 -14.39 -2.46
N GLU A 247 -11.06 -15.69 -2.67
CA GLU A 247 -11.47 -16.69 -1.67
C GLU A 247 -10.63 -16.59 -0.40
N ALA A 248 -9.33 -16.38 -0.53
CA ALA A 248 -8.44 -16.16 0.62
C ALA A 248 -8.84 -14.89 1.41
N ALA A 249 -9.30 -13.84 0.74
CA ALA A 249 -9.83 -12.65 1.40
C ALA A 249 -11.10 -12.96 2.22
N VAL A 250 -12.00 -13.78 1.70
CA VAL A 250 -13.18 -14.23 2.45
C VAL A 250 -12.78 -15.11 3.65
N ILE A 251 -11.86 -16.06 3.45
CA ILE A 251 -11.30 -16.87 4.54
C ILE A 251 -10.72 -15.97 5.63
N SER A 252 -10.00 -14.91 5.26
CA SER A 252 -9.40 -13.98 6.22
C SER A 252 -10.43 -13.26 7.08
N VAL A 253 -11.59 -12.89 6.53
CA VAL A 253 -12.70 -12.27 7.28
C VAL A 253 -13.26 -13.23 8.32
N PHE A 254 -13.58 -14.47 7.92
CA PHE A 254 -14.10 -15.47 8.85
C PHE A 254 -13.08 -15.84 9.93
N TYR A 255 -11.80 -15.97 9.55
CA TYR A 255 -10.72 -16.20 10.49
C TYR A 255 -10.59 -15.05 11.50
N ALA A 256 -10.58 -13.83 11.04
CA ALA A 256 -10.48 -12.64 11.88
C ALA A 256 -11.65 -12.55 12.87
N LEU A 257 -12.88 -12.77 12.40
CA LEU A 257 -14.07 -12.82 13.25
C LEU A 257 -13.97 -13.93 14.31
N PHE A 258 -13.61 -15.15 13.88
CA PHE A 258 -13.49 -16.28 14.79
C PHE A 258 -12.44 -16.01 15.88
N VAL A 259 -11.26 -15.53 15.50
CA VAL A 259 -10.20 -15.23 16.46
C VAL A 259 -10.60 -14.11 17.43
N SER A 260 -11.18 -13.02 16.92
CA SER A 260 -11.53 -11.86 17.74
C SER A 260 -12.71 -12.12 18.69
N LEU A 261 -13.71 -12.88 18.25
CA LEU A 261 -14.93 -13.14 19.04
C LEU A 261 -14.74 -14.30 20.04
N PHE A 262 -14.14 -15.42 19.61
CA PHE A 262 -14.15 -16.65 20.39
C PHE A 262 -12.82 -16.91 21.09
N LEU A 263 -11.68 -16.66 20.43
CA LEU A 263 -10.36 -16.97 20.98
C LEU A 263 -9.83 -15.82 21.85
N TYR A 264 -9.75 -14.63 21.30
CA TYR A 264 -9.24 -13.45 22.02
C TYR A 264 -10.33 -12.76 22.86
N ARG A 265 -11.58 -12.91 22.47
CA ARG A 265 -12.75 -12.32 23.15
C ARG A 265 -12.61 -10.80 23.32
N THR A 266 -11.93 -10.16 22.38
CA THR A 266 -11.70 -8.71 22.35
C THR A 266 -12.88 -7.97 21.75
N MET A 267 -13.75 -8.67 21.03
CA MET A 267 -14.94 -8.14 20.37
C MET A 267 -16.19 -8.88 20.83
N LYS A 268 -17.33 -8.20 20.73
CA LYS A 268 -18.67 -8.75 20.97
C LYS A 268 -19.49 -8.74 19.68
N PHE A 269 -20.51 -9.57 19.57
CA PHE A 269 -21.40 -9.60 18.39
C PHE A 269 -22.03 -8.22 18.06
N ARG A 270 -22.29 -7.40 19.07
CA ARG A 270 -22.80 -6.03 18.88
C ARG A 270 -21.81 -5.08 18.19
N ASP A 271 -20.52 -5.41 18.16
CA ASP A 271 -19.48 -4.59 17.55
C ASP A 271 -19.36 -4.88 16.06
N ILE A 272 -19.98 -5.95 15.56
CA ILE A 272 -19.93 -6.35 14.15
C ILE A 272 -20.60 -5.32 13.22
N PRO A 273 -21.85 -4.86 13.45
CA PRO A 273 -22.50 -3.93 12.55
C PRO A 273 -21.72 -2.61 12.34
N PRO A 274 -21.20 -1.93 13.39
CA PRO A 274 -20.39 -0.73 13.19
C PRO A 274 -19.09 -1.00 12.42
N ILE A 275 -18.48 -2.19 12.52
CA ILE A 275 -17.31 -2.57 11.74
C ILE A 275 -17.66 -2.70 10.27
N PHE A 276 -18.77 -3.33 9.93
CA PHE A 276 -19.24 -3.42 8.55
C PHE A 276 -19.51 -2.02 7.97
N VAL A 277 -20.14 -1.13 8.73
CA VAL A 277 -20.37 0.26 8.29
C VAL A 277 -19.05 0.98 8.04
N GLU A 278 -18.05 0.80 8.90
CA GLU A 278 -16.72 1.37 8.72
C GLU A 278 -16.03 0.82 7.47
N ALA A 279 -16.09 -0.49 7.25
CA ALA A 279 -15.56 -1.13 6.06
C ALA A 279 -16.24 -0.58 4.79
N ILE A 280 -17.57 -0.47 4.77
CA ILE A 280 -18.32 0.09 3.64
C ILE A 280 -17.87 1.52 3.36
N ARG A 281 -17.74 2.36 4.39
CA ARG A 281 -17.27 3.74 4.24
C ARG A 281 -15.84 3.82 3.68
N THR A 282 -15.00 2.85 4.01
CA THR A 282 -13.60 2.78 3.55
C THR A 282 -13.48 2.33 2.10
N PHE A 283 -14.21 1.30 1.67
CA PHE A 283 -14.04 0.79 0.31
C PHE A 283 -14.98 1.41 -0.73
N THR A 284 -16.12 1.99 -0.35
CA THR A 284 -17.06 2.61 -1.31
C THR A 284 -16.40 3.69 -2.18
N PRO A 285 -15.59 4.62 -1.64
CA PRO A 285 -14.87 5.57 -2.47
C PRO A 285 -13.93 4.89 -3.50
N ILE A 286 -13.30 3.78 -3.11
CA ILE A 286 -12.40 3.01 -3.99
C ILE A 286 -13.18 2.45 -5.18
N LEU A 287 -14.36 1.87 -4.94
CA LEU A 287 -15.23 1.38 -6.03
C LEU A 287 -15.65 2.49 -6.97
N PHE A 288 -16.01 3.65 -6.45
CA PHE A 288 -16.43 4.78 -7.27
C PHE A 288 -15.27 5.32 -8.13
N ILE A 289 -14.06 5.41 -7.55
CA ILE A 289 -12.84 5.75 -8.30
C ILE A 289 -12.57 4.72 -9.39
N LEU A 290 -12.69 3.43 -9.09
CA LEU A 290 -12.47 2.36 -10.07
C LEU A 290 -13.44 2.47 -11.25
N ALA A 291 -14.74 2.64 -10.99
CA ALA A 291 -15.74 2.83 -12.03
C ALA A 291 -15.39 4.02 -12.94
N ALA A 292 -15.11 5.19 -12.35
CA ALA A 292 -14.75 6.39 -13.09
C ALA A 292 -13.42 6.24 -13.86
N SER A 293 -12.42 5.60 -13.26
CA SER A 293 -11.12 5.33 -13.90
C SER A 293 -11.26 4.39 -15.09
N THR A 294 -12.13 3.37 -15.01
CA THR A 294 -12.39 2.47 -16.13
C THR A 294 -13.02 3.20 -17.32
N ALA A 295 -13.99 4.08 -17.06
CA ALA A 295 -14.56 4.91 -18.11
C ALA A 295 -13.50 5.84 -18.73
N PHE A 296 -12.70 6.49 -17.90
CA PHE A 296 -11.63 7.38 -18.35
C PHE A 296 -10.56 6.64 -19.18
N SER A 297 -10.11 5.46 -18.71
CA SER A 297 -9.16 4.61 -19.44
C SER A 297 -9.69 4.20 -20.83
N ARG A 298 -11.00 3.89 -20.95
CA ARG A 298 -11.64 3.59 -22.24
C ARG A 298 -11.60 4.81 -23.17
N VAL A 299 -11.87 6.02 -22.65
CA VAL A 299 -11.79 7.26 -23.43
C VAL A 299 -10.36 7.51 -23.91
N LEU A 300 -9.37 7.38 -23.03
CA LEU A 300 -7.95 7.52 -23.41
C LEU A 300 -7.54 6.54 -24.51
N THR A 301 -8.01 5.29 -24.43
CA THR A 301 -7.76 4.26 -25.44
C THR A 301 -8.38 4.63 -26.80
N LEU A 302 -9.63 5.11 -26.80
CA LEU A 302 -10.30 5.58 -28.02
C LEU A 302 -9.62 6.82 -28.63
N MET A 303 -9.03 7.69 -27.81
CA MET A 303 -8.23 8.84 -28.24
C MET A 303 -6.81 8.45 -28.65
N GLN A 304 -6.44 7.16 -28.58
CA GLN A 304 -5.09 6.63 -28.86
C GLN A 304 -3.99 7.30 -28.03
N VAL A 305 -4.32 7.77 -26.82
CA VAL A 305 -3.36 8.45 -25.93
C VAL A 305 -2.20 7.52 -25.53
N PRO A 306 -2.41 6.24 -25.15
CA PRO A 306 -1.32 5.34 -24.82
C PRO A 306 -0.30 5.20 -25.96
N GLN A 307 -0.78 5.09 -27.20
CA GLN A 307 0.05 4.98 -28.40
C GLN A 307 0.83 6.26 -28.66
N ALA A 308 0.19 7.40 -28.56
CA ALA A 308 0.84 8.70 -28.77
C ALA A 308 1.95 8.95 -27.74
N VAL A 309 1.69 8.64 -26.45
CA VAL A 309 2.69 8.78 -25.38
C VAL A 309 3.83 7.79 -25.58
N SER A 310 3.52 6.53 -25.94
CA SER A 310 4.53 5.50 -26.21
C SER A 310 5.45 5.90 -27.36
N ASN A 311 4.89 6.32 -28.48
CA ASN A 311 5.69 6.76 -29.63
C ASN A 311 6.56 7.97 -29.26
N PHE A 312 6.00 8.97 -28.58
CA PHE A 312 6.77 10.13 -28.16
C PHE A 312 7.96 9.76 -27.27
N ILE A 313 7.75 8.86 -26.29
CA ILE A 313 8.83 8.43 -25.38
C ILE A 313 9.89 7.62 -26.15
N LEU A 314 9.48 6.66 -26.99
CA LEU A 314 10.40 5.81 -27.74
C LEU A 314 11.17 6.55 -28.83
N GLU A 315 10.61 7.64 -29.39
CA GLU A 315 11.30 8.52 -30.35
C GLU A 315 12.35 9.43 -29.71
N HIS A 316 12.07 9.89 -28.46
CA HIS A 316 12.96 10.86 -27.81
C HIS A 316 13.99 10.22 -26.86
N PHE A 317 13.74 8.98 -26.39
CA PHE A 317 14.62 8.29 -25.47
C PHE A 317 15.08 6.95 -26.08
N ASN A 318 16.35 6.87 -26.47
CA ASN A 318 16.94 5.69 -27.11
C ASN A 318 17.43 4.62 -26.12
N SER A 319 17.44 4.91 -24.81
CA SER A 319 17.95 4.01 -23.80
C SER A 319 16.83 3.49 -22.88
N PRO A 320 16.64 2.16 -22.77
CA PRO A 320 15.70 1.58 -21.81
C PRO A 320 15.91 2.08 -20.37
N VAL A 321 17.17 2.28 -19.97
CA VAL A 321 17.51 2.81 -18.63
C VAL A 321 16.94 4.22 -18.45
N MET A 322 17.09 5.09 -19.44
CA MET A 322 16.57 6.46 -19.38
C MET A 322 15.03 6.47 -19.31
N ILE A 323 14.38 5.62 -20.11
CA ILE A 323 12.92 5.46 -20.10
C ILE A 323 12.43 5.06 -18.70
N LEU A 324 13.06 4.06 -18.09
CA LEU A 324 12.70 3.58 -16.76
C LEU A 324 12.94 4.63 -15.67
N LEU A 325 14.03 5.40 -15.75
CA LEU A 325 14.29 6.50 -14.81
C LEU A 325 13.25 7.62 -14.94
N VAL A 326 12.86 7.99 -16.16
CA VAL A 326 11.81 9.00 -16.41
C VAL A 326 10.47 8.51 -15.89
N ILE A 327 10.11 7.24 -16.13
CA ILE A 327 8.88 6.65 -15.62
C ILE A 327 8.88 6.62 -14.08
N ASN A 328 10.00 6.21 -13.44
CA ASN A 328 10.12 6.20 -11.99
C ASN A 328 9.97 7.61 -11.41
N LEU A 329 10.62 8.61 -12.00
CA LEU A 329 10.48 10.00 -11.55
C LEU A 329 9.05 10.51 -11.70
N PHE A 330 8.40 10.19 -12.81
CA PHE A 330 7.01 10.55 -13.08
C PHE A 330 6.07 9.90 -12.05
N LEU A 331 6.21 8.59 -11.81
CA LEU A 331 5.40 7.85 -10.83
C LEU A 331 5.61 8.39 -9.41
N LEU A 332 6.85 8.78 -9.07
CA LEU A 332 7.15 9.38 -7.78
C LEU A 332 6.38 10.69 -7.59
N ILE A 333 6.42 11.58 -8.59
CA ILE A 333 5.67 12.85 -8.56
C ILE A 333 4.17 12.60 -8.44
N VAL A 334 3.63 11.66 -9.21
CA VAL A 334 2.21 11.30 -9.13
C VAL A 334 1.86 10.75 -7.74
N GLY A 335 2.67 9.85 -7.19
CA GLY A 335 2.44 9.27 -5.85
C GLY A 335 2.49 10.28 -4.72
N MET A 336 3.19 11.42 -4.90
CA MET A 336 3.18 12.52 -3.92
C MET A 336 1.85 13.28 -3.87
N VAL A 337 1.05 13.21 -4.95
CA VAL A 337 -0.18 14.02 -5.13
C VAL A 337 -1.45 13.17 -5.15
N MET A 338 -1.36 11.91 -5.54
CA MET A 338 -2.50 11.01 -5.70
C MET A 338 -2.35 9.75 -4.86
N ASP A 339 -3.49 9.16 -4.47
CA ASP A 339 -3.51 7.80 -3.90
C ASP A 339 -3.12 6.75 -4.95
N THR A 340 -2.62 5.60 -4.47
CA THR A 340 -2.16 4.49 -5.32
C THR A 340 -3.24 3.95 -6.24
N THR A 341 -4.48 3.79 -5.75
CA THR A 341 -5.56 3.19 -6.53
C THR A 341 -5.88 3.96 -7.80
N PRO A 342 -6.21 5.27 -7.77
CA PRO A 342 -6.46 6.01 -9.00
C PRO A 342 -5.21 6.13 -9.88
N ALA A 343 -4.02 6.30 -9.28
CA ALA A 343 -2.78 6.38 -10.03
C ALA A 343 -2.54 5.10 -10.87
N ILE A 344 -2.68 3.93 -10.27
CA ILE A 344 -2.52 2.64 -10.95
C ILE A 344 -3.53 2.50 -12.09
N LEU A 345 -4.81 2.75 -11.83
CA LEU A 345 -5.87 2.53 -12.81
C LEU A 345 -5.77 3.47 -14.02
N ILE A 346 -5.25 4.68 -13.83
CA ILE A 346 -5.07 5.66 -14.90
C ILE A 346 -3.77 5.39 -15.67
N LEU A 347 -2.68 5.14 -14.95
CA LEU A 347 -1.35 5.11 -15.54
C LEU A 347 -0.95 3.76 -16.11
N THR A 348 -1.50 2.65 -15.58
CA THR A 348 -1.18 1.31 -16.11
C THR A 348 -1.48 1.20 -17.61
N PRO A 349 -2.66 1.56 -18.14
CA PRO A 349 -2.92 1.47 -19.57
C PRO A 349 -2.02 2.36 -20.43
N ILE A 350 -1.48 3.44 -19.87
CA ILE A 350 -0.60 4.40 -20.57
C ILE A 350 0.85 3.91 -20.57
N LEU A 351 1.34 3.46 -19.41
CA LEU A 351 2.76 3.14 -19.22
C LEU A 351 3.10 1.69 -19.58
N LEU A 352 2.16 0.75 -19.43
CA LEU A 352 2.40 -0.66 -19.69
C LEU A 352 2.87 -0.93 -21.15
N PRO A 353 2.26 -0.33 -22.20
CA PRO A 353 2.75 -0.49 -23.56
C PRO A 353 4.20 -0.03 -23.74
N ILE A 354 4.62 1.03 -23.04
CA ILE A 354 5.97 1.57 -23.13
C ILE A 354 6.99 0.60 -22.54
N VAL A 355 6.71 0.08 -21.33
CA VAL A 355 7.64 -0.83 -20.65
C VAL A 355 7.69 -2.19 -21.32
N THR A 356 6.58 -2.67 -21.89
CA THR A 356 6.58 -3.92 -22.69
C THR A 356 7.34 -3.76 -24.01
N ALA A 357 7.32 -2.59 -24.62
CA ALA A 357 8.11 -2.29 -25.83
C ALA A 357 9.64 -2.37 -25.58
N ILE A 358 10.09 -2.15 -24.35
CA ILE A 358 11.49 -2.34 -23.93
C ILE A 358 11.75 -3.70 -23.28
N ASN A 359 10.86 -4.68 -23.48
CA ASN A 359 10.92 -6.06 -22.97
C ASN A 359 10.91 -6.18 -21.43
N MET A 360 10.29 -5.25 -20.70
CA MET A 360 10.07 -5.40 -19.28
C MET A 360 8.84 -6.28 -19.01
N ASP A 361 8.97 -7.20 -18.05
CA ASP A 361 7.87 -8.05 -17.63
C ASP A 361 6.75 -7.23 -16.95
N PRO A 362 5.47 -7.43 -17.29
CA PRO A 362 4.34 -6.72 -16.68
C PRO A 362 4.25 -6.90 -15.16
N VAL A 363 4.64 -8.06 -14.61
CA VAL A 363 4.61 -8.28 -13.15
C VAL A 363 5.71 -7.47 -12.48
N GLN A 364 6.92 -7.44 -13.04
CA GLN A 364 8.01 -6.59 -12.54
C GLN A 364 7.58 -5.11 -12.53
N PHE A 365 6.97 -4.64 -13.62
CA PHE A 365 6.49 -3.25 -13.70
C PHE A 365 5.41 -2.96 -12.66
N GLY A 366 4.53 -3.92 -12.37
CA GLY A 366 3.54 -3.81 -11.30
C GLY A 366 4.18 -3.60 -9.93
N VAL A 367 5.24 -4.35 -9.64
CA VAL A 367 6.01 -4.17 -8.38
C VAL A 367 6.67 -2.79 -8.34
N ILE A 368 7.32 -2.37 -9.42
CA ILE A 368 7.94 -1.03 -9.52
C ILE A 368 6.91 0.07 -9.26
N MET A 369 5.76 -0.02 -9.92
CA MET A 369 4.69 0.98 -9.78
C MET A 369 4.17 1.05 -8.35
N VAL A 370 3.89 -0.08 -7.70
CA VAL A 370 3.37 -0.11 -6.33
C VAL A 370 4.41 0.39 -5.33
N VAL A 371 5.68 -0.03 -5.46
CA VAL A 371 6.77 0.45 -4.59
C VAL A 371 6.99 1.94 -4.76
N ASN A 372 6.97 2.44 -5.98
CA ASN A 372 7.14 3.87 -6.28
C ASN A 372 6.03 4.72 -5.66
N LEU A 373 4.77 4.32 -5.86
CA LEU A 373 3.63 5.01 -5.28
C LEU A 373 3.60 4.91 -3.75
N ALA A 374 4.12 3.81 -3.17
CA ALA A 374 4.28 3.66 -1.72
C ALA A 374 5.26 4.69 -1.13
N ILE A 375 6.31 5.06 -1.87
CA ILE A 375 7.21 6.17 -1.49
C ILE A 375 6.42 7.49 -1.45
N GLY A 376 5.50 7.68 -2.38
CA GLY A 376 4.63 8.86 -2.42
C GLY A 376 3.81 9.05 -1.13
N PHE A 377 3.39 7.96 -0.48
CA PHE A 377 2.64 8.04 0.78
C PHE A 377 3.42 8.69 1.93
N VAL A 378 4.73 8.73 1.86
CA VAL A 378 5.59 9.32 2.90
C VAL A 378 6.35 10.55 2.41
N THR A 379 6.02 11.04 1.21
CA THR A 379 6.70 12.18 0.59
C THR A 379 5.74 13.37 0.43
N PRO A 380 6.09 14.58 0.93
CA PRO A 380 5.30 15.79 0.68
C PRO A 380 5.12 16.05 -0.84
N PRO A 381 4.04 16.75 -1.28
CA PRO A 381 3.17 17.62 -0.49
C PRO A 381 2.02 16.93 0.25
N ILE A 382 1.48 15.83 -0.26
CA ILE A 382 0.36 15.16 0.43
C ILE A 382 0.90 14.14 1.45
N GLY A 383 1.44 13.01 0.99
CA GLY A 383 1.98 12.00 1.89
C GLY A 383 0.94 11.42 2.87
N VAL A 384 0.00 10.62 2.39
CA VAL A 384 -1.16 10.14 3.18
C VAL A 384 -0.75 9.50 4.51
N ASN A 385 0.33 8.71 4.52
CA ASN A 385 0.84 8.11 5.76
C ASN A 385 1.35 9.15 6.76
N LEU A 386 1.91 10.26 6.26
CA LEU A 386 2.35 11.36 7.13
C LEU A 386 1.16 12.02 7.82
N PHE A 387 0.05 12.19 7.10
CA PHE A 387 -1.20 12.72 7.69
C PHE A 387 -1.76 11.78 8.74
N VAL A 388 -1.85 10.48 8.44
CA VAL A 388 -2.34 9.50 9.41
C VAL A 388 -1.44 9.46 10.65
N ALA A 389 -0.13 9.43 10.47
CA ALA A 389 0.81 9.41 11.60
C ALA A 389 0.78 10.73 12.41
N SER A 390 0.62 11.87 11.75
CA SER A 390 0.44 13.17 12.41
C SER A 390 -0.84 13.22 13.26
N SER A 391 -1.96 12.69 12.76
CA SER A 391 -3.22 12.63 13.49
C SER A 391 -3.18 11.76 14.74
N LEU A 392 -2.24 10.82 14.83
CA LEU A 392 -2.03 9.98 16.01
C LEU A 392 -1.15 10.63 17.09
N THR A 393 -0.40 11.67 16.73
CA THR A 393 0.70 12.14 17.58
C THR A 393 0.75 13.65 17.79
N ASP A 394 -0.01 14.43 17.05
CA ASP A 394 0.04 15.90 16.97
C ASP A 394 1.41 16.45 16.53
N VAL A 395 2.32 15.58 16.03
CA VAL A 395 3.60 16.02 15.45
C VAL A 395 3.33 16.63 14.07
N PRO A 396 3.86 17.82 13.77
CA PRO A 396 3.65 18.47 12.48
C PRO A 396 4.14 17.61 11.32
N ILE A 397 3.34 17.49 10.26
CA ILE A 397 3.63 16.67 9.07
C ILE A 397 5.02 16.93 8.52
N MET A 398 5.43 18.20 8.42
CA MET A 398 6.73 18.58 7.90
C MET A 398 7.89 18.12 8.80
N ALA A 399 7.69 18.05 10.12
CA ALA A 399 8.69 17.50 11.04
C ALA A 399 8.84 15.99 10.84
N ILE A 400 7.73 15.27 10.69
CA ILE A 400 7.72 13.83 10.37
C ILE A 400 8.42 13.60 9.04
N ALA A 401 8.07 14.36 7.99
CA ALA A 401 8.67 14.24 6.67
C ALA A 401 10.18 14.47 6.68
N LYS A 402 10.67 15.51 7.35
CA LYS A 402 12.12 15.76 7.49
C LYS A 402 12.84 14.60 8.17
N LYS A 403 12.24 14.02 9.20
CA LYS A 403 12.82 12.87 9.92
C LYS A 403 12.75 11.58 9.09
N ALA A 404 11.77 11.46 8.19
CA ALA A 404 11.60 10.34 7.27
C ALA A 404 12.56 10.38 6.07
N MET A 405 13.14 11.54 5.70
CA MET A 405 13.97 11.70 4.48
C MET A 405 15.06 10.63 4.31
N PRO A 406 15.86 10.27 5.33
CA PRO A 406 16.87 9.22 5.14
C PRO A 406 16.24 7.84 4.83
N MET A 407 15.11 7.53 5.44
CA MET A 407 14.37 6.29 5.20
C MET A 407 13.75 6.27 3.80
N ILE A 408 13.23 7.42 3.32
CA ILE A 408 12.76 7.60 1.94
C ILE A 408 13.92 7.39 0.97
N GLY A 409 15.11 7.89 1.26
CA GLY A 409 16.32 7.65 0.47
C GLY A 409 16.64 6.16 0.31
N LEU A 410 16.51 5.36 1.38
CA LEU A 410 16.68 3.90 1.32
C LEU A 410 15.59 3.21 0.51
N PHE A 411 14.36 3.69 0.60
CA PHE A 411 13.26 3.21 -0.23
C PHE A 411 13.53 3.48 -1.73
N LEU A 412 14.07 4.66 -2.07
CA LEU A 412 14.48 4.99 -3.44
C LEU A 412 15.62 4.08 -3.93
N VAL A 413 16.59 3.77 -3.08
CA VAL A 413 17.64 2.80 -3.41
C VAL A 413 17.02 1.43 -3.70
N ALA A 414 16.11 0.96 -2.86
CA ALA A 414 15.38 -0.29 -3.09
C ALA A 414 14.61 -0.25 -4.41
N LEU A 415 13.91 0.83 -4.71
CA LEU A 415 13.19 1.01 -5.97
C LEU A 415 14.10 0.90 -7.19
N LEU A 416 15.28 1.53 -7.15
CA LEU A 416 16.25 1.42 -8.24
C LEU A 416 16.76 -0.02 -8.40
N LEU A 417 17.07 -0.71 -7.29
CA LEU A 417 17.47 -2.11 -7.34
C LEU A 417 16.37 -2.99 -7.95
N ILE A 418 15.11 -2.82 -7.55
CA ILE A 418 13.96 -3.55 -8.10
C ILE A 418 13.77 -3.24 -9.60
N THR A 419 14.00 -1.99 -10.01
CA THR A 419 13.85 -1.55 -11.39
C THR A 419 14.87 -2.25 -12.31
N PHE A 420 16.13 -2.33 -11.88
CA PHE A 420 17.23 -2.81 -12.73
C PHE A 420 17.64 -4.26 -12.48
N ILE A 421 17.16 -4.89 -11.42
CA ILE A 421 17.44 -6.30 -11.10
C ILE A 421 16.13 -7.09 -11.12
N PRO A 422 15.73 -7.67 -12.27
CA PRO A 422 14.46 -8.40 -12.40
C PRO A 422 14.31 -9.54 -11.38
N ALA A 423 15.41 -10.20 -11.01
CA ALA A 423 15.41 -11.29 -10.03
C ALA A 423 14.83 -10.90 -8.67
N LEU A 424 14.87 -9.62 -8.27
CA LEU A 424 14.26 -9.15 -7.02
C LEU A 424 12.73 -9.19 -7.05
N SER A 425 12.12 -9.09 -8.22
CA SER A 425 10.66 -9.18 -8.40
C SER A 425 10.23 -10.54 -8.93
N LEU A 426 11.00 -11.12 -9.87
CA LEU A 426 10.61 -12.32 -10.61
C LEU A 426 11.25 -13.61 -10.06
N GLY A 427 12.17 -13.51 -9.12
CA GLY A 427 12.96 -14.65 -8.63
C GLY A 427 12.17 -15.72 -7.85
N LEU A 428 10.90 -15.45 -7.49
CA LEU A 428 10.01 -16.40 -6.85
C LEU A 428 8.91 -16.93 -7.80
N LEU A 429 8.84 -16.42 -9.03
CA LEU A 429 7.93 -16.88 -10.08
C LEU A 429 8.57 -17.99 -10.89
#